data_5d6b5d77d6200bb80b4b4158a203eef6
#
_entry.id   5d6b5d77d6200bb80b4b4158a203eef6
#
_cell.length_a   1.000
_cell.length_b   1.000
_cell.length_c   1.000
_cell.angle_alpha   90.00
_cell.angle_beta   90.00
_cell.angle_gamma   90.00
#
_symmetry.space_group_name_H-M   'P 1'
#
loop_
_entity.id
_entity.type
_entity.pdbx_description
1 polymer ?
#
loop_
_entity_poly.entity_id
_entity_poly.type
_entity_poly.pdbx_seq_one_letter_code
_entity_poly.pdbx_strand_id
1 'polypeptide(L)'
;MSGTPWPEWSVGSPDPPVDDLGLGLVGAGRFGAVILEAARELPGVRPVAVADRDPARAQALAAAYGLAACPPDRLLDDPRVAVVAIATPPDGHAELTLAALHAGRHVFCEKPLATRIEDATKVLRAAAEAGAPRLTVDYVLRRNPLYALLGRLQRELLGPPRSFAFENLASDEQLGPDHWFWDRQVSGGILVEHGVHFLDAGAWLLGSQPELVQALEAARPDGRVDTVLAGALHPGGATARYAHAFDRPGRAESQWTTLDWGATASGRLYGWIPLELELDVRTDGPGLAAVQALTTNQQTALAVPGYRPSGAERISLELASRGQPGQWDLRLRATLGRQEGRGRIYRESVRAGLADLQAAIASGDQPAVTASDAWTSLAAALAGQEAAATGSAVRPASLPL
;
A
#
# COMPACT_ATOMS: atom_id res chain seq x y z
N MET A 1 -11.38 -9.29 33.85
CA MET A 1 -12.35 -9.83 32.89
C MET A 1 -11.83 -11.19 32.46
N SER A 2 -12.56 -12.27 32.74
CA SER A 2 -12.18 -13.64 32.38
C SER A 2 -12.33 -13.78 30.86
N GLY A 3 -11.21 -13.71 30.15
CA GLY A 3 -11.19 -13.95 28.70
C GLY A 3 -11.67 -15.35 28.38
N THR A 4 -12.43 -15.53 27.31
CA THR A 4 -12.83 -16.84 26.78
C THR A 4 -11.56 -17.65 26.51
N PRO A 5 -11.38 -18.82 27.11
CA PRO A 5 -10.18 -19.62 26.92
C PRO A 5 -10.07 -20.08 25.45
N TRP A 6 -8.85 -20.20 24.95
CA TRP A 6 -8.59 -20.80 23.66
C TRP A 6 -9.10 -22.24 23.63
N PRO A 7 -9.82 -22.69 22.57
CA PRO A 7 -10.14 -24.10 22.39
C PRO A 7 -8.85 -24.92 22.25
N GLU A 8 -8.91 -26.21 22.56
CA GLU A 8 -7.78 -27.11 22.32
C GLU A 8 -7.35 -27.03 20.86
N TRP A 9 -6.09 -26.67 20.65
CA TRP A 9 -5.49 -26.60 19.33
C TRP A 9 -5.30 -28.01 18.78
N SER A 10 -6.14 -28.42 17.84
CA SER A 10 -5.96 -29.67 17.11
C SER A 10 -5.39 -29.38 15.72
N VAL A 11 -4.21 -29.90 15.42
CA VAL A 11 -3.63 -29.93 14.07
C VAL A 11 -4.42 -30.94 13.23
N GLY A 12 -5.63 -30.56 12.82
CA GLY A 12 -6.62 -31.46 12.23
C GLY A 12 -7.21 -31.02 10.89
N SER A 13 -6.37 -30.59 9.96
CA SER A 13 -6.73 -30.54 8.54
C SER A 13 -5.68 -31.35 7.75
N PRO A 14 -6.03 -31.99 6.63
CA PRO A 14 -5.05 -32.70 5.82
C PRO A 14 -3.91 -31.75 5.42
N ASP A 15 -2.69 -32.29 5.37
CA ASP A 15 -1.53 -31.55 4.89
C ASP A 15 -1.84 -30.89 3.55
N PRO A 16 -1.36 -29.67 3.30
CA PRO A 16 -1.52 -29.00 2.02
C PRO A 16 -0.95 -29.89 0.91
N PRO A 17 -1.50 -29.83 -0.33
CA PRO A 17 -0.77 -30.29 -1.48
C PRO A 17 0.65 -29.74 -1.42
N VAL A 18 1.64 -30.54 -1.79
CA VAL A 18 3.08 -30.27 -1.62
C VAL A 18 3.54 -28.92 -2.22
N ASP A 19 2.71 -28.29 -3.05
CA ASP A 19 3.00 -27.08 -3.81
C ASP A 19 2.32 -25.80 -3.30
N ASP A 20 1.39 -25.87 -2.31
CA ASP A 20 0.67 -24.70 -1.81
C ASP A 20 1.37 -24.05 -0.62
N LEU A 21 1.53 -22.71 -0.67
CA LEU A 21 1.99 -21.92 0.47
C LEU A 21 0.85 -21.77 1.49
N GLY A 22 1.03 -22.38 2.66
CA GLY A 22 0.10 -22.20 3.78
C GLY A 22 0.21 -20.79 4.35
N LEU A 23 -0.91 -20.07 4.43
CA LEU A 23 -0.99 -18.72 4.98
C LEU A 23 -1.65 -18.72 6.35
N GLY A 24 -0.95 -18.23 7.36
CA GLY A 24 -1.48 -17.91 8.68
C GLY A 24 -1.75 -16.41 8.80
N LEU A 25 -2.93 -16.04 9.30
CA LEU A 25 -3.30 -14.63 9.51
C LEU A 25 -3.15 -14.26 10.99
N VAL A 26 -2.48 -13.15 11.29
CA VAL A 26 -2.48 -12.49 12.61
C VAL A 26 -3.21 -11.15 12.51
N GLY A 27 -4.33 -11.03 13.24
CA GLY A 27 -5.23 -9.88 13.19
C GLY A 27 -6.56 -10.22 12.52
N ALA A 28 -7.58 -10.53 13.33
CA ALA A 28 -8.92 -10.92 12.88
C ALA A 28 -9.87 -9.71 12.69
N GLY A 29 -9.33 -8.59 12.20
CA GLY A 29 -10.07 -7.38 11.86
C GLY A 29 -10.59 -7.36 10.42
N ARG A 30 -11.14 -6.19 10.01
CA ARG A 30 -11.65 -5.94 8.66
C ARG A 30 -10.61 -6.23 7.56
N PHE A 31 -9.36 -5.74 7.74
CA PHE A 31 -8.29 -5.95 6.77
C PHE A 31 -7.83 -7.41 6.74
N GLY A 32 -7.79 -8.09 7.90
CA GLY A 32 -7.51 -9.52 7.94
C GLY A 32 -8.50 -10.34 7.11
N ALA A 33 -9.80 -10.01 7.15
CA ALA A 33 -10.81 -10.64 6.30
C ALA A 33 -10.54 -10.40 4.80
N VAL A 34 -10.15 -9.18 4.41
CA VAL A 34 -9.80 -8.86 3.01
C VAL A 34 -8.59 -9.68 2.55
N ILE A 35 -7.57 -9.85 3.39
CA ILE A 35 -6.39 -10.68 3.07
C ILE A 35 -6.79 -12.15 2.89
N LEU A 36 -7.66 -12.69 3.77
CA LEU A 36 -8.15 -14.07 3.63
C LEU A 36 -8.96 -14.27 2.33
N GLU A 37 -9.82 -13.32 1.98
CA GLU A 37 -10.55 -13.34 0.70
C GLU A 37 -9.57 -13.36 -0.48
N ALA A 38 -8.59 -12.46 -0.47
CA ALA A 38 -7.58 -12.36 -1.51
C ALA A 38 -6.74 -13.65 -1.64
N ALA A 39 -6.33 -14.22 -0.49
CA ALA A 39 -5.55 -15.45 -0.45
C ALA A 39 -6.32 -16.67 -0.95
N ARG A 40 -7.61 -16.83 -0.58
CA ARG A 40 -8.45 -17.94 -1.07
C ARG A 40 -8.63 -17.96 -2.58
N GLU A 41 -8.54 -16.80 -3.20
CA GLU A 41 -8.72 -16.64 -4.64
C GLU A 41 -7.38 -16.69 -5.41
N LEU A 42 -6.25 -16.83 -4.71
CA LEU A 42 -4.92 -16.92 -5.30
C LEU A 42 -4.46 -18.39 -5.39
N PRO A 43 -4.32 -18.95 -6.60
CA PRO A 43 -3.80 -20.30 -6.76
C PRO A 43 -2.42 -20.48 -6.13
N GLY A 44 -2.19 -21.60 -5.45
CA GLY A 44 -0.92 -21.89 -4.78
C GLY A 44 -0.74 -21.17 -3.43
N VAL A 45 -1.77 -20.48 -2.91
CA VAL A 45 -1.81 -19.93 -1.55
C VAL A 45 -3.06 -20.46 -0.84
N ARG A 46 -2.88 -21.02 0.34
CA ARG A 46 -3.98 -21.60 1.10
C ARG A 46 -4.02 -21.08 2.54
N PRO A 47 -5.08 -20.34 2.94
CA PRO A 47 -5.28 -20.01 4.35
C PRO A 47 -5.35 -21.26 5.23
N VAL A 48 -4.64 -21.23 6.36
CA VAL A 48 -4.51 -22.35 7.31
C VAL A 48 -5.12 -22.04 8.65
N ALA A 49 -4.80 -20.86 9.21
CA ALA A 49 -5.19 -20.49 10.55
C ALA A 49 -5.36 -18.99 10.72
N VAL A 50 -6.13 -18.60 11.73
CA VAL A 50 -6.32 -17.21 12.15
C VAL A 50 -5.90 -17.06 13.60
N ALA A 51 -5.10 -16.05 13.87
CA ALA A 51 -4.70 -15.67 15.21
C ALA A 51 -5.11 -14.22 15.51
N ASP A 52 -5.50 -13.94 16.74
CA ASP A 52 -5.73 -12.59 17.27
C ASP A 52 -5.43 -12.60 18.76
N ARG A 53 -5.09 -11.46 19.36
CA ARG A 53 -4.98 -11.33 20.81
C ARG A 53 -6.33 -11.54 21.53
N ASP A 54 -7.43 -11.30 20.81
CA ASP A 54 -8.79 -11.60 21.25
C ASP A 54 -9.25 -12.94 20.66
N PRO A 55 -9.35 -14.01 21.51
CA PRO A 55 -9.75 -15.32 21.06
C PRO A 55 -11.12 -15.36 20.40
N ALA A 56 -12.07 -14.52 20.83
CA ALA A 56 -13.41 -14.49 20.26
C ALA A 56 -13.38 -13.97 18.81
N ARG A 57 -12.56 -12.95 18.53
CA ARG A 57 -12.37 -12.46 17.14
C ARG A 57 -11.72 -13.50 16.26
N ALA A 58 -10.65 -14.13 16.73
CA ALA A 58 -9.99 -15.21 15.98
C ALA A 58 -10.94 -16.34 15.65
N GLN A 59 -11.72 -16.82 16.64
CA GLN A 59 -12.70 -17.89 16.46
C GLN A 59 -13.80 -17.52 15.48
N ALA A 60 -14.36 -16.30 15.60
CA ALA A 60 -15.42 -15.83 14.71
C ALA A 60 -14.94 -15.76 13.27
N LEU A 61 -13.78 -15.18 13.00
CA LEU A 61 -13.23 -15.08 11.66
C LEU A 61 -12.82 -16.46 11.12
N ALA A 62 -12.14 -17.28 11.92
CA ALA A 62 -11.75 -18.62 11.53
C ALA A 62 -12.97 -19.48 11.15
N ALA A 63 -14.04 -19.45 11.96
CA ALA A 63 -15.28 -20.20 11.67
C ALA A 63 -15.93 -19.75 10.35
N ALA A 64 -15.95 -18.43 10.06
CA ALA A 64 -16.50 -17.90 8.82
C ALA A 64 -15.76 -18.40 7.57
N TYR A 65 -14.51 -18.78 7.71
CA TYR A 65 -13.67 -19.26 6.61
C TYR A 65 -13.34 -20.76 6.67
N GLY A 66 -13.83 -21.49 7.67
CA GLY A 66 -13.53 -22.91 7.87
C GLY A 66 -12.07 -23.17 8.25
N LEU A 67 -11.47 -22.27 9.00
CA LEU A 67 -10.07 -22.30 9.41
C LEU A 67 -9.94 -22.60 10.91
N ALA A 68 -8.73 -22.94 11.33
CA ALA A 68 -8.39 -23.07 12.76
C ALA A 68 -8.14 -21.69 13.38
N ALA A 69 -8.51 -21.53 14.67
CA ALA A 69 -8.17 -20.37 15.47
C ALA A 69 -7.13 -20.71 16.50
N CYS A 70 -6.09 -19.88 16.67
CA CYS A 70 -5.01 -20.11 17.62
C CYS A 70 -4.45 -18.79 18.18
N PRO A 71 -3.69 -18.82 19.29
CA PRO A 71 -2.87 -17.69 19.73
C PRO A 71 -1.74 -17.40 18.72
N PRO A 72 -1.26 -16.13 18.63
CA PRO A 72 -0.24 -15.74 17.65
C PRO A 72 1.07 -16.53 17.72
N ASP A 73 1.54 -16.87 18.91
CA ASP A 73 2.74 -17.70 19.13
C ASP A 73 2.59 -19.11 18.54
N ARG A 74 1.41 -19.72 18.73
CA ARG A 74 1.12 -21.05 18.17
C ARG A 74 1.02 -21.06 16.65
N LEU A 75 0.61 -19.96 16.04
CA LEU A 75 0.56 -19.85 14.59
C LEU A 75 1.96 -19.93 13.97
N LEU A 76 2.98 -19.35 14.63
CA LEU A 76 4.36 -19.39 14.15
C LEU A 76 4.97 -20.80 14.27
N ASP A 77 4.53 -21.61 15.24
CA ASP A 77 4.95 -22.99 15.44
C ASP A 77 4.30 -23.99 14.47
N ASP A 78 3.21 -23.60 13.79
CA ASP A 78 2.49 -24.51 12.87
C ASP A 78 3.33 -24.77 11.61
N PRO A 79 3.77 -26.00 11.35
CA PRO A 79 4.60 -26.33 10.19
C PRO A 79 3.89 -26.14 8.85
N ARG A 80 2.55 -26.07 8.85
CA ARG A 80 1.75 -25.80 7.66
C ARG A 80 1.78 -24.33 7.22
N VAL A 81 2.20 -23.41 8.11
CA VAL A 81 2.28 -21.96 7.83
C VAL A 81 3.63 -21.64 7.22
N ALA A 82 3.65 -21.34 5.93
CA ALA A 82 4.83 -20.85 5.22
C ALA A 82 4.87 -19.31 5.17
N VAL A 83 3.70 -18.67 5.11
CA VAL A 83 3.52 -17.22 5.03
C VAL A 83 2.68 -16.73 6.21
N VAL A 84 3.15 -15.71 6.90
CA VAL A 84 2.39 -15.01 7.94
C VAL A 84 1.90 -13.68 7.38
N ALA A 85 0.58 -13.51 7.32
CA ALA A 85 -0.06 -12.23 7.01
C ALA A 85 -0.34 -11.49 8.33
N ILE A 86 0.08 -10.23 8.43
CA ILE A 86 -0.06 -9.40 9.63
C ILE A 86 -1.00 -8.25 9.33
N ALA A 87 -2.14 -8.19 10.04
CA ALA A 87 -3.20 -7.19 9.89
C ALA A 87 -3.72 -6.70 11.26
N THR A 88 -2.81 -6.51 12.20
CA THR A 88 -3.06 -5.93 13.53
C THR A 88 -3.07 -4.40 13.48
N PRO A 89 -3.33 -3.69 14.58
CA PRO A 89 -2.95 -2.28 14.69
C PRO A 89 -1.44 -2.07 14.49
N PRO A 90 -0.99 -0.89 14.00
CA PRO A 90 0.38 -0.64 13.55
C PRO A 90 1.48 -0.87 14.58
N ASP A 91 1.20 -0.66 15.86
CA ASP A 91 2.17 -0.84 16.96
C ASP A 91 2.68 -2.27 17.11
N GLY A 92 1.90 -3.27 16.64
CA GLY A 92 2.27 -4.69 16.67
C GLY A 92 3.02 -5.19 15.43
N HIS A 93 3.08 -4.43 14.34
CA HIS A 93 3.59 -4.92 13.05
C HIS A 93 5.05 -5.35 13.09
N ALA A 94 5.94 -4.52 13.65
CA ALA A 94 7.37 -4.80 13.68
C ALA A 94 7.71 -6.03 14.54
N GLU A 95 7.11 -6.14 15.73
CA GLU A 95 7.33 -7.27 16.65
C GLU A 95 6.90 -8.59 16.00
N LEU A 96 5.67 -8.63 15.46
CA LEU A 96 5.14 -9.81 14.79
C LEU A 96 5.93 -10.18 13.53
N THR A 97 6.37 -9.18 12.75
CA THR A 97 7.22 -9.38 11.57
C THR A 97 8.56 -10.02 11.97
N LEU A 98 9.22 -9.48 12.99
CA LEU A 98 10.48 -10.05 13.49
C LEU A 98 10.31 -11.48 13.99
N ALA A 99 9.26 -11.74 14.78
CA ALA A 99 8.96 -13.09 15.27
C ALA A 99 8.74 -14.08 14.12
N ALA A 100 7.99 -13.67 13.08
CA ALA A 100 7.75 -14.51 11.91
C ALA A 100 9.04 -14.78 11.11
N LEU A 101 9.87 -13.75 10.84
CA LEU A 101 11.16 -13.91 10.16
C LEU A 101 12.10 -14.83 10.92
N HIS A 102 12.22 -14.68 12.24
CA HIS A 102 13.04 -15.55 13.09
C HIS A 102 12.53 -17.00 13.13
N ALA A 103 11.21 -17.20 12.99
CA ALA A 103 10.60 -18.53 12.86
C ALA A 103 10.76 -19.12 11.44
N GLY A 104 11.48 -18.44 10.55
CA GLY A 104 11.69 -18.90 9.17
C GLY A 104 10.45 -18.73 8.27
N ARG A 105 9.50 -17.86 8.63
CA ARG A 105 8.27 -17.65 7.88
C ARG A 105 8.39 -16.43 6.99
N HIS A 106 7.89 -16.53 5.74
CA HIS A 106 7.72 -15.37 4.86
C HIS A 106 6.62 -14.46 5.41
N VAL A 107 6.69 -13.16 5.12
CA VAL A 107 5.78 -12.19 5.73
C VAL A 107 5.10 -11.31 4.68
N PHE A 108 3.77 -11.21 4.81
CA PHE A 108 2.94 -10.17 4.17
C PHE A 108 2.44 -9.25 5.28
N CYS A 109 3.01 -8.05 5.40
CA CYS A 109 2.69 -7.11 6.47
C CYS A 109 1.82 -5.97 5.95
N GLU A 110 0.69 -5.69 6.66
CA GLU A 110 -0.01 -4.43 6.46
C GLU A 110 0.90 -3.24 6.77
N LYS A 111 0.60 -2.11 6.15
CA LYS A 111 1.30 -0.85 6.41
C LYS A 111 0.80 -0.18 7.73
N PRO A 112 1.61 0.66 8.36
CA PRO A 112 3.05 0.83 8.16
C PRO A 112 3.83 -0.38 8.68
N LEU A 113 5.07 -0.56 8.24
CA LEU A 113 5.93 -1.63 8.75
C LEU A 113 6.17 -1.55 10.26
N ALA A 114 6.22 -0.32 10.79
CA ALA A 114 6.38 0.01 12.19
C ALA A 114 5.85 1.43 12.45
N THR A 115 5.70 1.80 13.72
CA THR A 115 5.41 3.19 14.13
C THR A 115 6.65 3.95 14.58
N ARG A 116 7.79 3.26 14.73
CA ARG A 116 9.09 3.81 15.16
C ARG A 116 10.20 3.38 14.22
N ILE A 117 11.15 4.28 13.98
CA ILE A 117 12.24 4.01 13.03
C ILE A 117 13.20 2.93 13.55
N GLU A 118 13.40 2.84 14.87
CA GLU A 118 14.26 1.85 15.48
C GLU A 118 13.72 0.43 15.25
N ASP A 119 12.40 0.25 15.33
CA ASP A 119 11.75 -1.04 15.15
C ASP A 119 11.73 -1.43 13.67
N ALA A 120 11.44 -0.48 12.76
CA ALA A 120 11.61 -0.70 11.32
C ALA A 120 13.05 -1.06 10.94
N THR A 121 14.04 -0.48 11.64
CA THR A 121 15.47 -0.79 11.41
C THR A 121 15.82 -2.21 11.82
N LYS A 122 15.26 -2.72 12.92
CA LYS A 122 15.43 -4.14 13.30
C LYS A 122 14.85 -5.07 12.25
N VAL A 123 13.64 -4.78 11.76
CA VAL A 123 13.00 -5.57 10.69
C VAL A 123 13.83 -5.52 9.41
N LEU A 124 14.28 -4.32 9.00
CA LEU A 124 15.12 -4.16 7.81
C LEU A 124 16.38 -5.02 7.87
N ARG A 125 17.06 -5.04 9.02
CA ARG A 125 18.27 -5.86 9.22
C ARG A 125 17.96 -7.35 9.15
N ALA A 126 16.91 -7.80 9.84
CA ALA A 126 16.50 -9.21 9.81
C ALA A 126 16.12 -9.65 8.38
N ALA A 127 15.43 -8.82 7.62
CA ALA A 127 15.06 -9.13 6.23
C ALA A 127 16.25 -9.08 5.26
N ALA A 128 17.37 -8.43 5.63
CA ALA A 128 18.59 -8.36 4.83
C ALA A 128 19.59 -9.50 5.11
N GLU A 129 19.34 -10.34 6.11
CA GLU A 129 20.21 -11.47 6.41
C GLU A 129 20.25 -12.49 5.27
N ALA A 130 21.40 -13.13 5.08
CA ALA A 130 21.56 -14.12 4.02
C ALA A 130 20.61 -15.31 4.24
N GLY A 131 19.78 -15.61 3.26
CA GLY A 131 18.78 -16.67 3.35
C GLY A 131 17.53 -16.33 4.15
N ALA A 132 17.36 -15.06 4.55
CA ALA A 132 16.16 -14.61 5.24
C ALA A 132 14.87 -14.90 4.44
N PRO A 133 13.74 -15.19 5.10
CA PRO A 133 12.45 -15.28 4.45
C PRO A 133 12.08 -13.98 3.74
N ARG A 134 11.22 -14.07 2.72
CA ARG A 134 10.76 -12.89 1.98
C ARG A 134 9.75 -12.09 2.82
N LEU A 135 9.87 -10.77 2.75
CA LEU A 135 8.99 -9.81 3.40
C LEU A 135 8.49 -8.80 2.36
N THR A 136 7.18 -8.61 2.30
CA THR A 136 6.57 -7.47 1.58
C THR A 136 5.63 -6.70 2.49
N VAL A 137 5.49 -5.38 2.22
CA VAL A 137 4.54 -4.50 2.90
C VAL A 137 3.43 -4.12 1.93
N ASP A 138 2.18 -4.08 2.42
CA ASP A 138 1.00 -3.88 1.57
C ASP A 138 0.81 -2.43 1.14
N TYR A 139 1.72 -1.91 0.31
CA TYR A 139 1.52 -0.65 -0.40
C TYR A 139 0.66 -0.86 -1.65
N VAL A 140 -0.64 -0.99 -1.43
CA VAL A 140 -1.66 -1.34 -2.44
C VAL A 140 -1.63 -0.44 -3.68
N LEU A 141 -1.18 0.82 -3.57
CA LEU A 141 -1.14 1.75 -4.69
C LEU A 141 -0.16 1.30 -5.77
N ARG A 142 0.98 0.71 -5.41
CA ARG A 142 1.94 0.14 -6.38
C ARG A 142 1.36 -1.04 -7.16
N ARG A 143 0.26 -1.64 -6.67
CA ARG A 143 -0.46 -2.75 -7.30
C ARG A 143 -1.76 -2.32 -8.00
N ASN A 144 -2.11 -1.03 -7.95
CA ASN A 144 -3.26 -0.49 -8.67
C ASN A 144 -2.93 -0.37 -10.16
N PRO A 145 -3.77 -0.90 -11.09
CA PRO A 145 -3.48 -0.89 -12.52
C PRO A 145 -3.22 0.49 -13.12
N LEU A 146 -3.85 1.56 -12.59
CA LEU A 146 -3.66 2.92 -13.09
C LEU A 146 -2.30 3.50 -12.67
N TYR A 147 -1.84 3.21 -11.45
CA TYR A 147 -0.48 3.54 -11.03
C TYR A 147 0.56 2.73 -11.83
N ALA A 148 0.29 1.45 -12.11
CA ALA A 148 1.16 0.62 -12.93
C ALA A 148 1.24 1.14 -14.38
N LEU A 149 0.13 1.60 -14.97
CA LEU A 149 0.11 2.25 -16.27
C LEU A 149 0.95 3.53 -16.27
N LEU A 150 0.77 4.40 -15.26
CA LEU A 150 1.60 5.61 -15.10
C LEU A 150 3.09 5.28 -15.01
N GLY A 151 3.46 4.31 -14.20
CA GLY A 151 4.85 3.87 -14.07
C GLY A 151 5.45 3.37 -15.39
N ARG A 152 4.66 2.73 -16.28
CA ARG A 152 5.09 2.35 -17.63
C ARG A 152 5.27 3.56 -18.54
N LEU A 153 4.27 4.43 -18.61
CA LEU A 153 4.33 5.67 -19.41
C LEU A 153 5.52 6.54 -18.97
N GLN A 154 5.79 6.59 -17.68
CA GLN A 154 6.93 7.30 -17.13
C GLN A 154 8.26 6.70 -17.59
N ARG A 155 8.44 5.39 -17.52
CA ARG A 155 9.69 4.72 -17.94
C ARG A 155 9.94 4.82 -19.44
N GLU A 156 8.88 4.76 -20.24
CA GLU A 156 9.00 4.65 -21.70
C GLU A 156 8.92 6.00 -22.42
N LEU A 157 8.29 7.02 -21.78
CA LEU A 157 8.01 8.27 -22.48
C LEU A 157 8.29 9.54 -21.66
N LEU A 158 7.76 9.62 -20.42
CA LEU A 158 7.65 10.91 -19.73
C LEU A 158 8.85 11.22 -18.82
N GLY A 159 9.60 10.20 -18.37
CA GLY A 159 10.52 10.33 -17.25
C GLY A 159 9.80 10.62 -15.92
N PRO A 160 10.53 10.89 -14.83
CA PRO A 160 9.94 11.21 -13.53
C PRO A 160 9.20 12.56 -13.58
N PRO A 161 8.07 12.71 -12.89
CA PRO A 161 7.36 14.00 -12.79
C PRO A 161 8.19 15.00 -11.97
N ARG A 162 7.91 16.28 -12.18
CA ARG A 162 8.48 17.40 -11.42
C ARG A 162 7.74 17.63 -10.12
N SER A 163 6.47 17.24 -10.06
CA SER A 163 5.71 17.29 -8.81
C SER A 163 4.70 16.16 -8.70
N PHE A 164 4.48 15.77 -7.45
CA PHE A 164 3.44 14.85 -7.01
C PHE A 164 2.59 15.56 -5.95
N ALA A 165 1.28 15.44 -6.01
CA ALA A 165 0.42 15.92 -4.93
C ALA A 165 -0.70 14.93 -4.66
N PHE A 166 -0.94 14.65 -3.39
CA PHE A 166 -2.08 13.86 -2.93
C PHE A 166 -2.95 14.68 -1.99
N GLU A 167 -4.25 14.61 -2.21
CA GLU A 167 -5.26 15.21 -1.35
C GLU A 167 -6.28 14.16 -0.91
N ASN A 168 -6.46 14.05 0.39
CA ASN A 168 -7.47 13.22 1.04
C ASN A 168 -8.30 14.07 1.98
N LEU A 169 -9.38 14.63 1.48
CA LEU A 169 -10.41 15.28 2.27
C LEU A 169 -11.53 14.26 2.47
N ALA A 170 -11.48 13.51 3.55
CA ALA A 170 -12.33 12.35 3.81
C ALA A 170 -13.15 12.51 5.10
N SER A 171 -14.15 11.66 5.27
CA SER A 171 -14.80 11.47 6.56
C SER A 171 -13.91 10.62 7.48
N ASP A 172 -14.17 10.71 8.78
CA ASP A 172 -13.53 9.86 9.79
C ASP A 172 -14.13 8.45 9.85
N GLU A 173 -14.96 8.07 8.90
CA GLU A 173 -15.68 6.78 8.86
C GLU A 173 -16.48 6.50 10.16
N GLN A 174 -16.85 7.55 10.91
CA GLN A 174 -17.52 7.49 12.22
C GLN A 174 -16.68 6.76 13.29
N LEU A 175 -15.34 6.81 13.19
CA LEU A 175 -14.45 6.28 14.22
C LEU A 175 -14.68 7.05 15.54
N GLY A 176 -15.06 6.32 16.58
CA GLY A 176 -15.25 6.90 17.91
C GLY A 176 -13.97 7.54 18.45
N PRO A 177 -14.08 8.42 19.47
CA PRO A 177 -12.92 9.12 20.02
C PRO A 177 -11.87 8.18 20.60
N ASP A 178 -12.28 7.01 21.11
CA ASP A 178 -11.39 6.00 21.70
C ASP A 178 -10.85 5.00 20.67
N HIS A 179 -11.07 5.22 19.37
CA HIS A 179 -10.56 4.32 18.35
C HIS A 179 -9.05 4.48 18.23
N TRP A 180 -8.32 3.35 18.14
CA TRP A 180 -6.86 3.29 18.08
C TRP A 180 -6.23 4.18 16.98
N PHE A 181 -6.95 4.47 15.92
CA PHE A 181 -6.51 5.36 14.84
C PHE A 181 -6.10 6.75 15.36
N TRP A 182 -6.81 7.26 16.37
CA TRP A 182 -6.54 8.56 16.99
C TRP A 182 -5.44 8.53 18.06
N ASP A 183 -5.09 7.33 18.53
CA ASP A 183 -3.99 7.15 19.48
C ASP A 183 -2.66 7.08 18.73
N ARG A 184 -1.87 8.15 18.86
CA ARG A 184 -0.56 8.26 18.19
C ARG A 184 0.45 7.19 18.65
N GLN A 185 0.30 6.64 19.84
CA GLN A 185 1.17 5.56 20.31
C GLN A 185 0.89 4.23 19.58
N VAL A 186 -0.35 4.01 19.19
CA VAL A 186 -0.79 2.81 18.47
C VAL A 186 -0.69 3.00 16.96
N SER A 187 -1.24 4.09 16.43
CA SER A 187 -1.30 4.34 14.98
C SER A 187 -0.01 4.93 14.40
N GLY A 188 0.80 5.61 15.22
CA GLY A 188 1.88 6.46 14.77
C GLY A 188 1.42 7.84 14.28
N GLY A 189 0.11 8.13 14.25
CA GLY A 189 -0.50 9.35 13.71
C GLY A 189 -0.75 9.30 12.20
N ILE A 190 -1.45 10.30 11.66
CA ILE A 190 -2.00 10.30 10.29
C ILE A 190 -0.94 10.08 9.22
N LEU A 191 0.25 10.72 9.30
CA LEU A 191 1.30 10.52 8.30
C LEU A 191 1.86 9.10 8.32
N VAL A 192 1.98 8.48 9.49
CA VAL A 192 2.48 7.12 9.64
C VAL A 192 1.41 6.09 9.30
N GLU A 193 0.19 6.24 9.80
CA GLU A 193 -0.88 5.27 9.54
C GLU A 193 -1.40 5.34 8.10
N HIS A 194 -1.74 6.55 7.63
CA HIS A 194 -2.37 6.75 6.33
C HIS A 194 -1.40 7.33 5.29
N GLY A 195 -0.61 8.33 5.69
CA GLY A 195 0.28 9.07 4.79
C GLY A 195 1.34 8.23 4.11
N VAL A 196 1.84 7.14 4.76
CA VAL A 196 2.89 6.27 4.20
C VAL A 196 2.53 5.66 2.85
N HIS A 197 1.27 5.39 2.55
CA HIS A 197 0.82 4.95 1.23
C HIS A 197 1.20 5.94 0.12
N PHE A 198 1.04 7.23 0.40
CA PHE A 198 1.21 8.30 -0.57
C PHE A 198 2.64 8.82 -0.58
N LEU A 199 3.33 8.77 0.56
CA LEU A 199 4.77 9.00 0.65
C LEU A 199 5.53 7.95 -0.18
N ASP A 200 5.12 6.68 -0.07
CA ASP A 200 5.64 5.60 -0.89
C ASP A 200 5.34 5.79 -2.38
N ALA A 201 4.09 6.02 -2.75
CA ALA A 201 3.68 6.23 -4.14
C ALA A 201 4.37 7.47 -4.77
N GLY A 202 4.49 8.56 -4.00
CA GLY A 202 5.20 9.77 -4.42
C GLY A 202 6.68 9.52 -4.65
N ALA A 203 7.37 8.88 -3.70
CA ALA A 203 8.78 8.55 -3.83
C ALA A 203 9.05 7.59 -5.01
N TRP A 204 8.18 6.59 -5.19
CA TRP A 204 8.26 5.65 -6.31
C TRP A 204 8.08 6.33 -7.67
N LEU A 205 7.07 7.22 -7.83
CA LEU A 205 6.83 7.92 -9.09
C LEU A 205 7.86 9.05 -9.35
N LEU A 206 8.33 9.74 -8.31
CA LEU A 206 9.40 10.74 -8.43
C LEU A 206 10.79 10.09 -8.64
N GLY A 207 10.90 8.78 -8.41
CA GLY A 207 12.16 8.04 -8.56
C GLY A 207 13.21 8.36 -7.49
N SER A 208 12.80 8.95 -6.37
CA SER A 208 13.72 9.38 -5.29
C SER A 208 13.01 9.51 -3.96
N GLN A 209 13.76 9.40 -2.86
CA GLN A 209 13.29 9.71 -1.51
C GLN A 209 13.38 11.21 -1.24
N PRO A 210 12.53 11.79 -0.36
CA PRO A 210 12.61 13.21 -0.02
C PRO A 210 13.89 13.51 0.77
N GLU A 211 14.50 14.66 0.47
CA GLU A 211 15.64 15.19 1.20
C GLU A 211 15.23 16.10 2.37
N LEU A 212 14.03 16.67 2.29
CA LEU A 212 13.53 17.61 3.28
C LEU A 212 12.00 17.51 3.34
N VAL A 213 11.44 17.50 4.55
CA VAL A 213 9.99 17.46 4.78
C VAL A 213 9.61 18.60 5.73
N GLN A 214 8.54 19.32 5.40
CA GLN A 214 7.86 20.29 6.27
C GLN A 214 6.41 19.83 6.43
N ALA A 215 5.84 20.00 7.64
CA ALA A 215 4.43 19.68 7.87
C ALA A 215 3.78 20.61 8.90
N LEU A 216 2.45 20.64 8.86
CA LEU A 216 1.56 21.30 9.81
C LEU A 216 0.48 20.30 10.23
N GLU A 217 0.14 20.28 11.50
CA GLU A 217 -0.97 19.50 12.04
C GLU A 217 -2.03 20.43 12.62
N ALA A 218 -3.30 20.09 12.43
CA ALA A 218 -4.41 20.71 13.11
C ALA A 218 -5.23 19.67 13.86
N ALA A 219 -5.75 20.06 15.01
CA ALA A 219 -6.53 19.19 15.89
C ALA A 219 -7.95 19.70 16.05
N ARG A 220 -8.86 18.77 16.29
CA ARG A 220 -10.24 19.03 16.74
C ARG A 220 -10.23 19.65 18.16
N PRO A 221 -11.36 20.24 18.61
CA PRO A 221 -11.46 20.79 19.96
C PRO A 221 -11.18 19.79 21.09
N ASP A 222 -11.34 18.50 20.83
CA ASP A 222 -11.04 17.41 21.76
C ASP A 222 -9.56 16.97 21.76
N GLY A 223 -8.71 17.64 20.99
CA GLY A 223 -7.27 17.40 20.91
C GLY A 223 -6.83 16.33 19.90
N ARG A 224 -7.77 15.63 19.25
CA ARG A 224 -7.41 14.65 18.20
C ARG A 224 -6.91 15.37 16.96
N VAL A 225 -5.70 15.05 16.50
CA VAL A 225 -5.20 15.51 15.20
C VAL A 225 -6.02 14.83 14.10
N ASP A 226 -6.68 15.60 13.25
CA ASP A 226 -7.47 15.10 12.14
C ASP A 226 -7.03 15.67 10.78
N THR A 227 -6.14 16.63 10.79
CA THR A 227 -5.65 17.28 9.57
C THR A 227 -4.13 17.39 9.60
N VAL A 228 -3.50 16.96 8.51
CA VAL A 228 -2.06 17.10 8.28
C VAL A 228 -1.81 17.61 6.86
N LEU A 229 -1.02 18.68 6.76
CA LEU A 229 -0.50 19.20 5.51
C LEU A 229 1.01 19.01 5.50
N ALA A 230 1.55 18.25 4.55
CA ALA A 230 2.98 18.05 4.41
C ALA A 230 3.47 18.42 3.00
N GLY A 231 4.66 18.98 2.94
CA GLY A 231 5.41 19.24 1.72
C GLY A 231 6.78 18.59 1.80
N ALA A 232 7.27 18.06 0.68
CA ALA A 232 8.57 17.44 0.59
C ALA A 232 9.35 17.95 -0.62
N LEU A 233 10.65 18.13 -0.43
CA LEU A 233 11.61 18.44 -1.48
C LEU A 233 12.40 17.16 -1.78
N HIS A 234 12.50 16.82 -3.06
CA HIS A 234 13.25 15.69 -3.57
C HIS A 234 14.50 16.13 -4.32
N PRO A 235 15.50 15.24 -4.48
CA PRO A 235 16.68 15.50 -5.30
C PRO A 235 16.31 16.04 -6.69
N GLY A 236 17.11 16.97 -7.19
CA GLY A 236 16.85 17.60 -8.50
C GLY A 236 15.74 18.66 -8.48
N GLY A 237 15.17 19.00 -7.31
CA GLY A 237 14.17 20.05 -7.13
C GLY A 237 12.74 19.60 -7.42
N ALA A 238 12.48 18.31 -7.56
CA ALA A 238 11.12 17.80 -7.60
C ALA A 238 10.43 17.98 -6.24
N THR A 239 9.11 18.19 -6.23
CA THR A 239 8.35 18.49 -5.02
C THR A 239 7.18 17.53 -4.85
N ALA A 240 6.85 17.23 -3.57
CA ALA A 240 5.62 16.52 -3.25
C ALA A 240 4.78 17.27 -2.21
N ARG A 241 3.45 17.12 -2.29
CA ARG A 241 2.50 17.65 -1.32
C ARG A 241 1.52 16.57 -0.91
N TYR A 242 1.22 16.54 0.39
CA TYR A 242 0.31 15.58 0.99
C TYR A 242 -0.65 16.33 1.91
N ALA A 243 -1.94 16.28 1.60
CA ALA A 243 -3.00 16.85 2.42
C ALA A 243 -3.93 15.75 2.90
N HIS A 244 -4.01 15.56 4.18
CA HIS A 244 -4.88 14.57 4.82
C HIS A 244 -5.81 15.29 5.80
N ALA A 245 -7.11 15.20 5.58
CA ALA A 245 -8.12 15.66 6.52
C ALA A 245 -9.22 14.61 6.66
N PHE A 246 -9.59 14.34 7.91
CA PHE A 246 -10.62 13.36 8.28
C PHE A 246 -11.79 14.07 9.01
N ASP A 247 -12.19 15.21 8.48
CA ASP A 247 -13.20 16.10 9.07
C ASP A 247 -14.43 16.34 8.16
N ARG A 248 -14.47 15.68 6.99
CA ARG A 248 -15.49 15.97 5.97
C ARG A 248 -16.76 15.13 6.16
N PRO A 249 -17.95 15.71 5.93
CA PRO A 249 -19.16 14.91 5.72
C PRO A 249 -18.98 14.03 4.49
N GLY A 250 -19.43 12.77 4.53
CA GLY A 250 -19.17 11.80 3.48
C GLY A 250 -19.53 12.22 2.04
N ARG A 251 -20.51 13.13 1.87
CA ARG A 251 -20.87 13.69 0.55
C ARG A 251 -19.90 14.77 0.04
N ALA A 252 -19.05 15.31 0.92
CA ALA A 252 -18.05 16.33 0.58
C ALA A 252 -16.63 15.74 0.50
N GLU A 253 -16.49 14.41 0.49
CA GLU A 253 -15.20 13.77 0.31
C GLU A 253 -14.60 14.08 -1.05
N SER A 254 -13.31 14.33 -1.04
CA SER A 254 -12.52 14.67 -2.21
C SER A 254 -11.15 14.04 -2.09
N GLN A 255 -10.82 13.14 -3.01
CA GLN A 255 -9.58 12.38 -2.98
C GLN A 255 -9.01 12.29 -4.38
N TRP A 256 -7.79 12.78 -4.57
CA TRP A 256 -7.07 12.69 -5.85
C TRP A 256 -5.57 12.76 -5.69
N THR A 257 -4.87 12.17 -6.67
CA THR A 257 -3.45 12.38 -6.89
C THR A 257 -3.26 13.22 -8.14
N THR A 258 -2.39 14.21 -8.10
CA THR A 258 -1.95 14.95 -9.28
C THR A 258 -0.47 14.79 -9.53
N LEU A 259 -0.08 14.72 -10.80
CA LEU A 259 1.32 14.66 -11.23
C LEU A 259 1.53 15.73 -12.32
N ASP A 260 2.70 16.34 -12.32
CA ASP A 260 3.06 17.38 -13.27
C ASP A 260 4.49 17.16 -13.81
N TRP A 261 4.62 17.18 -15.12
CA TRP A 261 5.87 17.11 -15.87
C TRP A 261 6.24 18.47 -16.51
N GLY A 262 5.67 19.56 -15.98
CA GLY A 262 5.85 20.91 -16.52
C GLY A 262 5.13 21.09 -17.85
N ALA A 263 5.83 21.54 -18.87
CA ALA A 263 5.23 21.80 -20.19
C ALA A 263 4.91 20.50 -20.97
N THR A 264 5.35 19.34 -20.49
CA THR A 264 5.23 18.07 -21.24
C THR A 264 3.94 17.34 -20.96
N ALA A 265 3.57 17.20 -19.69
CA ALA A 265 2.38 16.45 -19.31
C ALA A 265 1.83 16.89 -17.95
N SER A 266 0.54 16.58 -17.72
CA SER A 266 -0.09 16.62 -16.41
C SER A 266 -1.06 15.45 -16.25
N GLY A 267 -1.13 14.87 -15.05
CA GLY A 267 -1.96 13.72 -14.78
C GLY A 267 -2.78 13.87 -13.50
N ARG A 268 -3.94 13.21 -13.47
CA ARG A 268 -4.78 13.11 -12.27
C ARG A 268 -5.39 11.73 -12.13
N LEU A 269 -5.27 11.19 -10.92
CA LEU A 269 -5.95 9.96 -10.49
C LEU A 269 -7.05 10.34 -9.50
N TYR A 270 -8.26 9.79 -9.66
CA TYR A 270 -9.42 10.10 -8.84
C TYR A 270 -9.70 8.99 -7.82
N GLY A 271 -9.74 9.37 -6.55
CA GLY A 271 -9.88 8.49 -5.38
C GLY A 271 -8.55 8.15 -4.72
N TRP A 272 -8.58 7.78 -3.42
CA TRP A 272 -7.38 7.28 -2.74
C TRP A 272 -7.00 5.86 -3.26
N ILE A 273 -7.98 5.02 -3.55
CA ILE A 273 -7.84 3.87 -4.46
C ILE A 273 -8.43 4.33 -5.79
N PRO A 274 -7.60 4.71 -6.76
CA PRO A 274 -8.12 5.34 -7.97
C PRO A 274 -8.84 4.34 -8.88
N LEU A 275 -9.95 4.82 -9.42
CA LEU A 275 -10.77 4.14 -10.42
C LEU A 275 -10.64 4.78 -11.79
N GLU A 276 -10.07 5.97 -11.87
CA GLU A 276 -9.95 6.75 -13.09
C GLU A 276 -8.62 7.52 -13.10
N LEU A 277 -7.97 7.55 -14.28
CA LEU A 277 -6.79 8.33 -14.60
C LEU A 277 -7.12 9.21 -15.80
N GLU A 278 -6.81 10.50 -15.71
CA GLU A 278 -6.68 11.40 -16.84
C GLU A 278 -5.23 11.84 -16.96
N LEU A 279 -4.70 11.82 -18.17
CA LEU A 279 -3.34 12.25 -18.48
C LEU A 279 -3.34 13.06 -19.77
N ASP A 280 -2.94 14.32 -19.67
CA ASP A 280 -2.71 15.21 -20.81
C ASP A 280 -1.24 15.24 -21.16
N VAL A 281 -0.88 14.95 -22.40
CA VAL A 281 0.51 14.85 -22.87
C VAL A 281 0.70 15.68 -24.12
N ARG A 282 1.72 16.53 -24.15
CA ARG A 282 2.25 17.15 -25.35
C ARG A 282 3.29 16.23 -25.97
N THR A 283 3.07 15.82 -27.21
CA THR A 283 3.91 14.81 -27.84
C THR A 283 4.16 15.09 -29.32
N ASP A 284 5.18 14.47 -29.85
CA ASP A 284 5.50 14.41 -31.28
C ASP A 284 5.00 13.07 -31.88
N GLY A 285 5.34 12.81 -33.14
CA GLY A 285 4.95 11.58 -33.82
C GLY A 285 5.49 10.30 -33.16
N PRO A 286 6.79 10.21 -32.80
CA PRO A 286 7.36 9.10 -32.06
C PRO A 286 6.71 8.89 -30.69
N GLY A 287 6.50 9.94 -29.90
CA GLY A 287 5.85 9.84 -28.59
C GLY A 287 4.38 9.42 -28.70
N LEU A 288 3.65 9.91 -29.71
CA LEU A 288 2.29 9.44 -30.00
C LEU A 288 2.28 7.93 -30.30
N ALA A 289 3.19 7.46 -31.14
CA ALA A 289 3.31 6.05 -31.47
C ALA A 289 3.63 5.19 -30.25
N ALA A 290 4.49 5.68 -29.33
CA ALA A 290 4.79 5.01 -28.07
C ALA A 290 3.53 4.88 -27.17
N VAL A 291 2.76 5.95 -26.98
CA VAL A 291 1.50 5.88 -26.20
C VAL A 291 0.51 4.91 -26.85
N GLN A 292 0.36 4.97 -28.16
CA GLN A 292 -0.53 4.06 -28.89
C GLN A 292 -0.11 2.60 -28.74
N ALA A 293 1.20 2.30 -28.87
CA ALA A 293 1.74 0.95 -28.69
C ALA A 293 1.46 0.41 -27.28
N LEU A 294 1.69 1.23 -26.24
CA LEU A 294 1.42 0.87 -24.85
C LEU A 294 -0.07 0.61 -24.57
N THR A 295 -0.97 1.34 -25.24
CA THR A 295 -2.40 1.33 -24.93
C THR A 295 -3.27 0.51 -25.89
N THR A 296 -2.71 0.05 -27.03
CA THR A 296 -3.43 -0.74 -28.04
C THR A 296 -4.02 -2.02 -27.43
N ASN A 297 -3.30 -2.70 -26.55
CA ASN A 297 -3.85 -3.81 -25.79
C ASN A 297 -4.13 -3.35 -24.34
N GLN A 298 -5.39 -3.01 -24.07
CA GLN A 298 -5.83 -2.52 -22.77
C GLN A 298 -5.54 -3.50 -21.62
N GLN A 299 -5.66 -4.80 -21.86
CA GLN A 299 -5.37 -5.82 -20.84
C GLN A 299 -3.88 -5.79 -20.46
N THR A 300 -2.99 -5.70 -21.46
CA THR A 300 -1.55 -5.58 -21.20
C THR A 300 -1.21 -4.24 -20.57
N ALA A 301 -1.82 -3.15 -21.04
CA ALA A 301 -1.58 -1.81 -20.51
C ALA A 301 -1.92 -1.67 -19.01
N LEU A 302 -2.99 -2.32 -18.56
CA LEU A 302 -3.47 -2.31 -17.18
C LEU A 302 -3.08 -3.58 -16.39
N ALA A 303 -2.24 -4.44 -16.97
CA ALA A 303 -1.83 -5.69 -16.31
C ALA A 303 -0.98 -5.41 -15.07
N VAL A 304 -1.35 -6.05 -13.98
CA VAL A 304 -0.55 -6.17 -12.76
C VAL A 304 -0.50 -7.65 -12.41
N PRO A 305 0.67 -8.25 -12.17
CA PRO A 305 0.76 -9.64 -11.78
C PRO A 305 -0.13 -9.93 -10.57
N GLY A 306 -0.91 -10.99 -10.64
CA GLY A 306 -1.85 -11.34 -9.58
C GLY A 306 -3.15 -10.53 -9.54
N TYR A 307 -3.29 -9.39 -10.20
CA TYR A 307 -4.54 -8.63 -10.29
C TYR A 307 -5.48 -9.27 -11.32
N ARG A 308 -6.76 -9.41 -10.99
CA ARG A 308 -7.78 -9.92 -11.94
C ARG A 308 -8.61 -8.76 -12.48
N PRO A 309 -8.52 -8.45 -13.79
CA PRO A 309 -9.39 -7.47 -14.41
C PRO A 309 -10.85 -7.93 -14.37
N SER A 310 -11.78 -6.97 -14.30
CA SER A 310 -13.21 -7.22 -14.32
C SER A 310 -13.78 -7.37 -15.73
N GLY A 311 -13.02 -6.89 -16.73
CA GLY A 311 -13.48 -6.70 -18.09
C GLY A 311 -14.19 -5.34 -18.32
N ALA A 312 -14.37 -4.56 -17.26
CA ALA A 312 -14.95 -3.21 -17.34
C ALA A 312 -13.90 -2.11 -17.56
N GLU A 313 -12.62 -2.48 -17.54
CA GLU A 313 -11.50 -1.56 -17.76
C GLU A 313 -11.55 -0.97 -19.16
N ARG A 314 -11.28 0.32 -19.30
CA ARG A 314 -11.25 1.04 -20.58
C ARG A 314 -10.10 2.03 -20.63
N ILE A 315 -9.48 2.14 -21.82
CA ILE A 315 -8.54 3.21 -22.16
C ILE A 315 -9.05 3.88 -23.41
N SER A 316 -9.07 5.21 -23.41
CA SER A 316 -9.40 6.03 -24.59
C SER A 316 -8.33 7.09 -24.79
N LEU A 317 -8.10 7.44 -26.06
CA LEU A 317 -7.17 8.47 -26.51
C LEU A 317 -7.94 9.51 -27.32
N GLU A 318 -7.80 10.77 -26.95
CA GLU A 318 -8.29 11.91 -27.71
C GLU A 318 -7.09 12.72 -28.20
N LEU A 319 -7.07 13.06 -29.47
CA LEU A 319 -5.99 13.77 -30.14
C LEU A 319 -6.45 15.12 -30.68
N ALA A 320 -5.65 16.14 -30.42
CA ALA A 320 -5.79 17.43 -31.03
C ALA A 320 -4.46 17.88 -31.70
N SER A 321 -4.52 18.34 -32.94
CA SER A 321 -3.35 18.92 -33.61
C SER A 321 -3.02 20.29 -33.02
N ARG A 322 -1.73 20.56 -32.80
CA ARG A 322 -1.24 21.84 -32.27
C ARG A 322 -0.96 22.87 -33.37
N GLY A 323 -1.47 22.66 -34.59
CA GLY A 323 -1.27 23.55 -35.74
C GLY A 323 0.13 23.49 -36.36
N GLN A 324 1.03 22.64 -35.83
CA GLN A 324 2.32 22.34 -36.44
C GLN A 324 2.36 20.86 -36.85
N PRO A 325 2.88 20.54 -38.05
CA PRO A 325 2.98 19.16 -38.49
C PRO A 325 3.77 18.30 -37.49
N GLY A 326 3.19 17.13 -37.10
CA GLY A 326 3.84 16.19 -36.20
C GLY A 326 3.80 16.56 -34.70
N GLN A 327 3.05 17.60 -34.31
CA GLN A 327 2.85 17.93 -32.90
C GLN A 327 1.39 17.78 -32.47
N TRP A 328 1.20 17.17 -31.30
CA TRP A 328 -0.10 16.74 -30.79
C TRP A 328 -0.27 17.07 -29.31
N ASP A 329 -1.47 17.47 -28.92
CA ASP A 329 -1.98 17.37 -27.57
C ASP A 329 -2.80 16.07 -27.49
N LEU A 330 -2.39 15.16 -26.62
CA LEU A 330 -3.02 13.86 -26.41
C LEU A 330 -3.67 13.86 -25.04
N ARG A 331 -4.92 13.46 -24.95
CA ARG A 331 -5.57 13.11 -23.69
C ARG A 331 -5.80 11.60 -23.61
N LEU A 332 -5.21 10.99 -22.61
CA LEU A 332 -5.44 9.59 -22.24
C LEU A 332 -6.40 9.55 -21.05
N ARG A 333 -7.46 8.75 -21.15
CA ARG A 333 -8.32 8.40 -20.03
C ARG A 333 -8.32 6.90 -19.85
N ALA A 334 -8.06 6.45 -18.60
CA ALA A 334 -8.16 5.06 -18.24
C ALA A 334 -9.09 4.88 -17.04
N THR A 335 -9.99 3.88 -17.10
CA THR A 335 -10.93 3.58 -16.01
C THR A 335 -10.90 2.10 -15.65
N LEU A 336 -11.11 1.80 -14.37
CA LEU A 336 -11.21 0.42 -13.86
C LEU A 336 -12.66 -0.07 -13.69
N GLY A 337 -13.63 0.74 -14.17
CA GLY A 337 -15.06 0.44 -14.04
C GLY A 337 -15.66 0.95 -12.73
N ARG A 338 -16.43 2.04 -12.82
CA ARG A 338 -17.05 2.70 -11.65
C ARG A 338 -18.03 1.79 -10.89
N GLN A 339 -18.65 0.82 -11.56
CA GLN A 339 -19.64 -0.10 -10.97
C GLN A 339 -19.00 -1.13 -10.04
N GLU A 340 -17.72 -1.42 -10.21
CA GLU A 340 -16.98 -2.41 -9.43
C GLU A 340 -16.68 -1.95 -7.99
N GLY A 341 -16.63 -0.64 -7.77
CA GLY A 341 -16.38 -0.04 -6.47
C GLY A 341 -14.92 -0.15 -6.00
N ARG A 342 -14.53 0.78 -5.12
CA ARG A 342 -13.16 0.84 -4.54
C ARG A 342 -12.77 -0.45 -3.79
N GLY A 343 -13.73 -1.09 -3.11
CA GLY A 343 -13.47 -2.28 -2.30
C GLY A 343 -12.97 -3.47 -3.11
N ARG A 344 -13.51 -3.67 -4.33
CA ARG A 344 -12.99 -4.72 -5.23
C ARG A 344 -11.57 -4.40 -5.67
N ILE A 345 -11.31 -3.19 -6.14
CA ILE A 345 -9.97 -2.79 -6.61
C ILE A 345 -8.95 -2.92 -5.48
N TYR A 346 -9.30 -2.52 -4.26
CA TYR A 346 -8.47 -2.71 -3.08
C TYR A 346 -8.13 -4.19 -2.86
N ARG A 347 -9.14 -5.09 -2.80
CA ARG A 347 -8.92 -6.52 -2.60
C ARG A 347 -8.06 -7.14 -3.71
N GLU A 348 -8.28 -6.77 -4.97
CA GLU A 348 -7.45 -7.23 -6.08
C GLU A 348 -6.01 -6.71 -5.99
N SER A 349 -5.78 -5.49 -5.47
CA SER A 349 -4.44 -4.98 -5.21
C SER A 349 -3.74 -5.75 -4.08
N VAL A 350 -4.46 -6.10 -3.01
CA VAL A 350 -3.96 -6.99 -1.94
C VAL A 350 -3.61 -8.37 -2.52
N ARG A 351 -4.48 -8.93 -3.37
CA ARG A 351 -4.22 -10.22 -4.04
C ARG A 351 -2.97 -10.16 -4.91
N ALA A 352 -2.77 -9.06 -5.63
CA ALA A 352 -1.56 -8.84 -6.42
C ALA A 352 -0.30 -8.73 -5.54
N GLY A 353 -0.40 -8.16 -4.34
CA GLY A 353 0.68 -8.13 -3.34
C GLY A 353 1.06 -9.52 -2.84
N LEU A 354 0.06 -10.37 -2.54
CA LEU A 354 0.29 -11.77 -2.17
C LEU A 354 0.90 -12.57 -3.33
N ALA A 355 0.45 -12.35 -4.56
CA ALA A 355 1.01 -13.00 -5.76
C ALA A 355 2.46 -12.60 -6.03
N ASP A 356 2.81 -11.33 -5.79
CA ASP A 356 4.19 -10.86 -5.90
C ASP A 356 5.10 -11.50 -4.84
N LEU A 357 4.62 -11.63 -3.60
CA LEU A 357 5.33 -12.35 -2.55
C LEU A 357 5.50 -13.83 -2.91
N GLN A 358 4.46 -14.50 -3.41
CA GLN A 358 4.52 -15.89 -3.88
C GLN A 358 5.57 -16.06 -4.98
N ALA A 359 5.59 -15.16 -5.97
CA ALA A 359 6.58 -15.19 -7.05
C ALA A 359 8.00 -14.97 -6.53
N ALA A 360 8.20 -14.04 -5.59
CA ALA A 360 9.48 -13.77 -4.95
C ALA A 360 10.00 -14.97 -4.13
N ILE A 361 9.10 -15.70 -3.46
CA ILE A 361 9.44 -16.94 -2.75
C ILE A 361 9.91 -18.00 -3.74
N ALA A 362 9.18 -18.20 -4.83
CA ALA A 362 9.49 -19.23 -5.83
C ALA A 362 10.78 -18.95 -6.61
N SER A 363 11.05 -17.68 -6.96
CA SER A 363 12.26 -17.30 -7.72
C SER A 363 13.49 -17.08 -6.84
N GLY A 364 13.30 -16.84 -5.55
CA GLY A 364 14.36 -16.39 -4.65
C GLY A 364 14.69 -14.90 -4.77
N ASP A 365 13.94 -14.12 -5.57
CA ASP A 365 14.10 -12.68 -5.73
C ASP A 365 13.47 -11.89 -4.57
N GLN A 366 13.63 -10.56 -4.59
CA GLN A 366 12.92 -9.67 -3.68
C GLN A 366 11.54 -9.34 -4.25
N PRO A 367 10.50 -9.18 -3.41
CA PRO A 367 9.21 -8.66 -3.85
C PRO A 367 9.34 -7.20 -4.30
N ALA A 368 8.39 -6.74 -5.12
CA ALA A 368 8.41 -5.39 -5.68
C ALA A 368 8.28 -4.27 -4.63
N VAL A 369 7.74 -4.57 -3.45
CA VAL A 369 7.75 -3.70 -2.27
C VAL A 369 8.59 -4.35 -1.19
N THR A 370 9.69 -3.72 -0.84
CA THR A 370 10.69 -4.24 0.10
C THR A 370 10.58 -3.63 1.48
N ALA A 371 11.27 -4.21 2.47
CA ALA A 371 11.45 -3.60 3.79
C ALA A 371 12.13 -2.23 3.70
N SER A 372 13.04 -2.02 2.72
CA SER A 372 13.70 -0.74 2.47
C SER A 372 12.73 0.35 2.02
N ASP A 373 11.79 0.02 1.12
CA ASP A 373 10.73 0.95 0.69
C ASP A 373 9.87 1.38 1.87
N ALA A 374 9.48 0.40 2.71
CA ALA A 374 8.64 0.67 3.88
C ALA A 374 9.39 1.48 4.95
N TRP A 375 10.68 1.21 5.15
CA TRP A 375 11.52 1.95 6.06
C TRP A 375 11.67 3.42 5.63
N THR A 376 11.93 3.67 4.35
CA THR A 376 12.13 5.02 3.81
C THR A 376 10.84 5.84 3.83
N SER A 377 9.71 5.23 3.55
CA SER A 377 8.39 5.88 3.64
C SER A 377 8.04 6.24 5.08
N LEU A 378 8.37 5.36 6.05
CA LEU A 378 8.23 5.64 7.47
C LEU A 378 9.15 6.77 7.92
N ALA A 379 10.42 6.79 7.48
CA ALA A 379 11.37 7.85 7.81
C ALA A 379 10.87 9.22 7.34
N ALA A 380 10.29 9.30 6.15
CA ALA A 380 9.67 10.51 5.63
C ALA A 380 8.44 10.95 6.45
N ALA A 381 7.58 9.99 6.85
CA ALA A 381 6.41 10.26 7.68
C ALA A 381 6.80 10.81 9.07
N LEU A 382 7.80 10.20 9.71
CA LEU A 382 8.32 10.64 11.01
C LEU A 382 9.01 12.01 10.94
N ALA A 383 9.76 12.29 9.86
CA ALA A 383 10.31 13.61 9.61
C ALA A 383 9.23 14.69 9.48
N GLY A 384 8.10 14.36 8.82
CA GLY A 384 6.93 15.24 8.77
C GLY A 384 6.32 15.51 10.13
N GLN A 385 6.20 14.50 10.98
CA GLN A 385 5.69 14.68 12.36
C GLN A 385 6.64 15.55 13.20
N GLU A 386 7.94 15.32 13.10
CA GLU A 386 8.94 16.16 13.79
C GLU A 386 8.88 17.59 13.27
N ALA A 387 8.73 17.78 11.97
CA ALA A 387 8.58 19.11 11.36
C ALA A 387 7.33 19.84 11.87
N ALA A 388 6.19 19.16 12.01
CA ALA A 388 4.98 19.73 12.57
C ALA A 388 5.15 20.12 14.05
N ALA A 389 5.84 19.30 14.83
CA ALA A 389 6.08 19.55 16.25
C ALA A 389 7.09 20.69 16.49
N THR A 390 8.10 20.83 15.64
CA THR A 390 9.20 21.83 15.80
C THR A 390 8.95 23.12 15.05
N GLY A 391 8.02 23.13 14.07
CA GLY A 391 7.81 24.24 13.15
C GLY A 391 8.93 24.41 12.11
N SER A 392 9.86 23.47 12.02
CA SER A 392 11.03 23.53 11.14
C SER A 392 11.06 22.37 10.16
N ALA A 393 11.60 22.60 8.97
CA ALA A 393 11.78 21.50 8.01
C ALA A 393 12.82 20.50 8.51
N VAL A 394 12.53 19.19 8.33
CA VAL A 394 13.34 18.08 8.84
C VAL A 394 13.83 17.21 7.68
N ARG A 395 15.09 16.78 7.75
CA ARG A 395 15.62 15.75 6.84
C ARG A 395 15.21 14.37 7.34
N PRO A 396 14.56 13.53 6.50
CA PRO A 396 14.31 12.15 6.88
C PRO A 396 15.60 11.42 7.27
N ALA A 397 15.48 10.46 8.18
CA ALA A 397 16.60 9.58 8.50
C ALA A 397 17.11 8.87 7.22
N SER A 398 18.43 8.67 7.15
CA SER A 398 19.03 7.92 6.04
C SER A 398 18.91 6.42 6.28
N LEU A 399 18.72 5.67 5.19
CA LEU A 399 18.66 4.21 5.26
C LEU A 399 19.96 3.70 5.91
N PRO A 400 19.88 2.90 6.98
CA PRO A 400 21.07 2.33 7.60
C PRO A 400 21.71 1.32 6.65
N LEU A 401 23.02 1.49 6.39
CA LEU A 401 23.82 0.58 5.59
C LEU A 401 24.10 -0.73 6.33
#